data_a4aac657eb97776a3767bec78e8feb81
#
_entry.id   a4aac657eb97776a3767bec78e8feb81
#
_cell.length_a   1.000
_cell.length_b   1.000
_cell.length_c   1.000
_cell.angle_alpha   90.00
_cell.angle_beta   90.00
_cell.angle_gamma   90.00
#
_symmetry.space_group_name_H-M   'P 1'
#
loop_
_entity.id
_entity.type
_entity.pdbx_description
1 polymer ?
#
loop_
_entity_poly.entity_id
_entity_poly.type
_entity_poly.pdbx_seq_one_letter_code
_entity_poly.pdbx_strand_id
1 'polypeptide(L)'
;MTTLKQVKKSVTGHRTVDGAGVHLVRVLGVSTVQDFDPFLMLDSFDSTNPDDYIKGFPFHPHRGIETITYLIHGEMEHSDSLGNKGVIGNGESQWMTAGSGIMHQEMPVSSPRMLGVQIWLNLPKESKMTHPIYFDITKDMIPMVKTDFGEVRVISGKYENTEGVKPKNIQATLLDFNLESGKSVTIPTIPNENVFVFLIEGDAVINGDTYDEKSAVLFKNEGDAIEIHATKKKPLRFLFFEGKPLREPVAWGGPIVMNTDEELRQTFLELEEGTFIKHNAKA
;
A
#
# COMPACT_ATOMS: atom_id res chain seq x y z
N MET A 1 -1.37 -31.58 -4.35
CA MET A 1 -1.16 -30.90 -5.65
C MET A 1 -1.52 -29.44 -5.43
N THR A 2 -0.66 -28.54 -5.84
CA THR A 2 -0.91 -27.08 -5.78
C THR A 2 -2.01 -26.72 -6.77
N THR A 3 -3.02 -25.97 -6.31
CA THR A 3 -4.13 -25.49 -7.14
C THR A 3 -3.97 -23.99 -7.35
N LEU A 4 -3.76 -23.57 -8.60
CA LEU A 4 -3.58 -22.17 -8.93
C LEU A 4 -4.90 -21.38 -8.84
N LYS A 5 -4.86 -20.26 -8.13
CA LYS A 5 -5.96 -19.29 -8.09
C LYS A 5 -6.18 -18.70 -9.48
N GLN A 6 -7.45 -18.51 -9.82
CA GLN A 6 -7.84 -17.83 -11.05
C GLN A 6 -8.00 -16.34 -10.80
N VAL A 7 -7.75 -15.53 -11.82
CA VAL A 7 -8.03 -14.09 -11.76
C VAL A 7 -9.53 -13.87 -11.57
N LYS A 8 -9.88 -13.02 -10.60
CA LYS A 8 -11.26 -12.57 -10.35
C LYS A 8 -11.54 -11.28 -11.13
N LYS A 9 -10.60 -10.34 -11.11
CA LYS A 9 -10.76 -8.98 -11.65
C LYS A 9 -9.40 -8.34 -11.86
N SER A 10 -9.29 -7.48 -12.86
CA SER A 10 -8.17 -6.55 -12.99
C SER A 10 -8.67 -5.11 -12.97
N VAL A 11 -7.86 -4.21 -12.42
CA VAL A 11 -8.12 -2.77 -12.37
C VAL A 11 -6.88 -2.06 -12.90
N THR A 12 -7.01 -1.39 -14.03
CA THR A 12 -5.94 -0.53 -14.56
C THR A 12 -6.04 0.85 -13.90
N GLY A 13 -4.93 1.34 -13.37
CA GLY A 13 -4.88 2.65 -12.73
C GLY A 13 -5.14 3.79 -13.71
N HIS A 14 -5.64 4.89 -13.21
CA HIS A 14 -5.87 6.12 -13.98
C HIS A 14 -5.02 7.27 -13.43
N ARG A 15 -4.52 8.11 -14.33
CA ARG A 15 -3.76 9.30 -13.94
C ARG A 15 -4.66 10.29 -13.22
N THR A 16 -4.17 10.84 -12.12
CA THR A 16 -4.84 11.88 -11.35
C THR A 16 -3.82 12.81 -10.69
N VAL A 17 -4.32 13.84 -10.04
CA VAL A 17 -3.51 14.78 -9.26
C VAL A 17 -4.10 14.82 -7.85
N ASP A 18 -3.25 14.71 -6.83
CA ASP A 18 -3.66 14.77 -5.42
C ASP A 18 -2.67 15.61 -4.60
N GLY A 19 -2.92 15.78 -3.30
CA GLY A 19 -2.11 16.65 -2.45
C GLY A 19 -2.05 18.08 -2.95
N ALA A 20 -0.88 18.69 -2.91
CA ALA A 20 -0.66 20.06 -3.41
C ALA A 20 -0.31 20.10 -4.92
N GLY A 21 -0.62 19.05 -5.66
CA GLY A 21 -0.36 18.96 -7.10
C GLY A 21 0.58 17.80 -7.46
N VAL A 22 0.52 16.70 -6.73
CA VAL A 22 1.28 15.48 -7.02
C VAL A 22 0.58 14.68 -8.10
N HIS A 23 1.26 14.42 -9.20
CA HIS A 23 0.80 13.57 -10.28
C HIS A 23 1.04 12.11 -9.92
N LEU A 24 0.01 11.30 -9.98
CA LEU A 24 0.06 9.88 -9.62
C LEU A 24 -0.90 9.05 -10.47
N VAL A 25 -0.79 7.75 -10.35
CA VAL A 25 -1.73 6.77 -10.91
C VAL A 25 -2.51 6.16 -9.76
N ARG A 26 -3.81 6.49 -9.64
CA ARG A 26 -4.71 5.86 -8.68
C ARG A 26 -5.22 4.54 -9.21
N VAL A 27 -4.93 3.46 -8.50
CA VAL A 27 -5.25 2.08 -8.90
C VAL A 27 -6.45 1.56 -8.12
N LEU A 28 -6.42 1.69 -6.79
CA LEU A 28 -7.53 1.34 -5.91
C LEU A 28 -8.10 2.60 -5.27
N GLY A 29 -9.40 2.58 -4.96
CA GLY A 29 -10.11 3.67 -4.31
C GLY A 29 -11.54 3.27 -3.96
N VAL A 30 -12.44 4.24 -3.74
CA VAL A 30 -13.81 4.00 -3.27
C VAL A 30 -14.57 2.93 -4.07
N SER A 31 -14.40 2.91 -5.39
CA SER A 31 -15.10 1.94 -6.26
C SER A 31 -14.60 0.50 -6.15
N THR A 32 -13.46 0.27 -5.52
CA THR A 32 -12.82 -1.05 -5.40
C THR A 32 -12.85 -1.63 -3.99
N VAL A 33 -13.34 -0.89 -2.99
CA VAL A 33 -13.32 -1.24 -1.56
C VAL A 33 -13.87 -2.64 -1.29
N GLN A 34 -14.99 -3.02 -1.91
CA GLN A 34 -15.64 -4.31 -1.66
C GLN A 34 -14.84 -5.51 -2.19
N ASP A 35 -14.07 -5.29 -3.26
CA ASP A 35 -13.29 -6.36 -3.87
C ASP A 35 -11.92 -6.56 -3.20
N PHE A 36 -11.28 -5.48 -2.76
CA PHE A 36 -9.89 -5.48 -2.29
C PHE A 36 -9.77 -5.36 -0.75
N ASP A 37 -10.86 -5.46 0.01
CA ASP A 37 -10.82 -5.44 1.48
C ASP A 37 -9.71 -6.35 2.06
N PRO A 38 -8.81 -5.88 2.95
CA PRO A 38 -8.84 -4.62 3.69
C PRO A 38 -8.08 -3.46 3.01
N PHE A 39 -7.68 -3.59 1.76
CA PHE A 39 -6.94 -2.56 1.03
C PHE A 39 -7.92 -1.56 0.43
N LEU A 40 -7.84 -0.31 0.88
CA LEU A 40 -8.77 0.76 0.49
C LEU A 40 -8.26 1.52 -0.74
N MET A 41 -6.99 1.91 -0.73
CA MET A 41 -6.38 2.74 -1.75
C MET A 41 -4.99 2.24 -2.11
N LEU A 42 -4.66 2.37 -3.38
CA LEU A 42 -3.30 2.21 -3.90
C LEU A 42 -3.06 3.30 -4.93
N ASP A 43 -2.12 4.18 -4.63
CA ASP A 43 -1.59 5.20 -5.52
C ASP A 43 -0.15 4.87 -5.90
N SER A 44 0.18 5.02 -7.17
CA SER A 44 1.54 4.77 -7.68
C SER A 44 2.15 6.08 -8.16
N PHE A 45 3.34 6.38 -7.65
CA PHE A 45 4.18 7.50 -8.08
C PHE A 45 5.20 6.98 -9.09
N ASP A 46 5.37 7.65 -10.20
CA ASP A 46 6.40 7.33 -11.18
C ASP A 46 6.71 8.55 -12.04
N SER A 47 7.72 9.32 -11.65
CA SER A 47 8.17 10.48 -12.41
C SER A 47 9.66 10.76 -12.24
N THR A 48 10.29 11.21 -13.31
CA THR A 48 11.66 11.75 -13.33
C THR A 48 11.66 13.29 -13.32
N ASN A 49 10.47 13.93 -13.31
CA ASN A 49 10.32 15.37 -13.23
C ASN A 49 9.89 15.78 -11.83
N PRO A 50 10.74 16.47 -11.05
CA PRO A 50 10.41 16.93 -9.70
C PRO A 50 9.14 17.80 -9.62
N ASP A 51 8.82 18.57 -10.66
CA ASP A 51 7.61 19.40 -10.69
C ASP A 51 6.32 18.60 -10.56
N ASP A 52 6.34 17.29 -10.89
CA ASP A 52 5.19 16.41 -10.78
C ASP A 52 4.90 16.00 -9.33
N TYR A 53 5.87 16.13 -8.39
CA TYR A 53 5.68 15.60 -7.05
C TYR A 53 6.22 16.46 -5.89
N ILE A 54 7.14 17.42 -6.13
CA ILE A 54 7.87 18.13 -5.08
C ILE A 54 6.97 18.94 -4.12
N LYS A 55 5.74 19.27 -4.52
CA LYS A 55 4.78 20.00 -3.69
C LYS A 55 4.19 19.10 -2.57
N GLY A 56 4.27 17.79 -2.74
CA GLY A 56 3.93 16.80 -1.74
C GLY A 56 2.50 16.84 -1.23
N PHE A 57 2.36 16.33 -0.03
CA PHE A 57 1.10 16.27 0.71
C PHE A 57 1.26 17.06 2.01
N PRO A 58 1.01 18.39 2.00
CA PRO A 58 1.07 19.22 3.20
C PRO A 58 0.13 18.72 4.29
N PHE A 59 0.28 19.22 5.52
CA PHE A 59 -0.47 18.76 6.68
C PHE A 59 -1.97 18.50 6.38
N HIS A 60 -2.36 17.25 6.54
CA HIS A 60 -3.73 16.75 6.33
C HIS A 60 -4.09 15.69 7.37
N PRO A 61 -5.39 15.52 7.70
CA PRO A 61 -5.85 14.55 8.69
C PRO A 61 -5.93 13.13 8.12
N HIS A 62 -5.82 12.13 9.01
CA HIS A 62 -6.31 10.76 8.78
C HIS A 62 -6.95 10.20 10.03
N ARG A 63 -8.01 9.38 9.88
CA ARG A 63 -8.64 8.59 10.94
C ARG A 63 -9.15 7.27 10.40
N GLY A 64 -9.03 6.20 11.21
CA GLY A 64 -9.64 4.90 10.95
C GLY A 64 -8.93 4.04 9.91
N ILE A 65 -7.70 4.40 9.54
CA ILE A 65 -6.87 3.69 8.56
C ILE A 65 -5.44 3.52 9.05
N GLU A 66 -4.71 2.68 8.34
CA GLU A 66 -3.25 2.70 8.30
C GLU A 66 -2.80 3.13 6.90
N THR A 67 -1.69 3.87 6.84
CA THR A 67 -1.04 4.26 5.58
C THR A 67 0.35 3.61 5.51
N ILE A 68 0.70 3.15 4.31
CA ILE A 68 2.02 2.58 4.02
C ILE A 68 2.56 3.31 2.80
N THR A 69 3.71 3.97 2.93
CA THR A 69 4.47 4.48 1.80
C THR A 69 5.65 3.55 1.58
N TYR A 70 5.83 3.02 0.38
CA TYR A 70 7.00 2.25 0.00
C TYR A 70 7.67 2.88 -1.21
N LEU A 71 8.96 3.23 -1.06
CA LEU A 71 9.76 3.83 -2.12
C LEU A 71 10.72 2.81 -2.73
N ILE A 72 10.59 2.57 -4.02
CA ILE A 72 11.56 1.84 -4.82
C ILE A 72 12.73 2.78 -5.17
N HIS A 73 12.39 3.99 -5.58
CA HIS A 73 13.32 5.09 -5.83
C HIS A 73 12.74 6.40 -5.29
N GLY A 74 13.61 7.26 -4.81
CA GLY A 74 13.26 8.57 -4.29
C GLY A 74 13.48 8.70 -2.80
N GLU A 75 13.03 9.81 -2.25
CA GLU A 75 13.12 10.14 -0.83
C GLU A 75 11.87 10.91 -0.42
N MET A 76 11.33 10.61 0.76
CA MET A 76 10.13 11.21 1.31
C MET A 76 10.35 11.58 2.78
N GLU A 77 10.15 12.85 3.11
CA GLU A 77 10.13 13.32 4.49
C GLU A 77 8.72 13.20 5.07
N HIS A 78 8.63 12.79 6.32
CA HIS A 78 7.40 12.72 7.10
C HIS A 78 7.50 13.59 8.35
N SER A 79 6.40 14.24 8.73
CA SER A 79 6.19 14.77 10.07
C SER A 79 4.73 14.75 10.47
N ASP A 80 4.45 14.62 11.77
CA ASP A 80 3.09 14.47 12.27
C ASP A 80 2.80 15.23 13.57
N SER A 81 1.52 15.25 13.95
CA SER A 81 1.02 15.95 15.13
C SER A 81 1.43 15.32 16.47
N LEU A 82 2.03 14.13 16.46
CA LEU A 82 2.63 13.48 17.64
C LEU A 82 4.10 13.88 17.82
N GLY A 83 4.66 14.70 16.92
CA GLY A 83 6.03 15.13 16.94
C GLY A 83 7.02 14.16 16.29
N ASN A 84 6.53 13.10 15.64
CA ASN A 84 7.40 12.23 14.88
C ASN A 84 7.90 12.94 13.63
N LYS A 85 9.13 12.63 13.28
CA LYS A 85 9.78 13.02 12.02
C LYS A 85 10.57 11.84 11.51
N GLY A 86 10.50 11.59 10.22
CA GLY A 86 11.21 10.50 9.58
C GLY A 86 11.55 10.86 8.14
N VAL A 87 12.48 10.11 7.58
CA VAL A 87 12.84 10.18 6.16
C VAL A 87 13.00 8.74 5.67
N ILE A 88 12.31 8.39 4.61
CA ILE A 88 12.49 7.12 3.94
C ILE A 88 13.11 7.35 2.56
N GLY A 89 14.03 6.48 2.18
CA GLY A 89 14.73 6.51 0.90
C GLY A 89 14.50 5.28 0.04
N ASN A 90 15.41 5.06 -0.91
CA ASN A 90 15.33 3.94 -1.84
C ASN A 90 15.25 2.57 -1.15
N GLY A 91 14.20 1.83 -1.41
CA GLY A 91 13.95 0.50 -0.86
C GLY A 91 13.47 0.49 0.58
N GLU A 92 13.03 1.62 1.12
CA GLU A 92 12.51 1.80 2.47
C GLU A 92 11.00 2.06 2.46
N SER A 93 10.38 1.92 3.61
CA SER A 93 8.95 2.12 3.79
C SER A 93 8.68 2.88 5.10
N GLN A 94 7.52 3.49 5.18
CA GLN A 94 6.96 3.99 6.44
C GLN A 94 5.57 3.38 6.64
N TRP A 95 5.23 3.10 7.89
CA TRP A 95 3.93 2.59 8.27
C TRP A 95 3.33 3.46 9.38
N MET A 96 2.17 4.03 9.11
CA MET A 96 1.47 4.87 10.08
C MET A 96 0.09 4.31 10.36
N THR A 97 -0.21 4.03 11.62
CA THR A 97 -1.56 3.84 12.11
C THR A 97 -2.16 5.20 12.42
N ALA A 98 -3.14 5.66 11.66
CA ALA A 98 -3.84 6.91 11.95
C ALA A 98 -4.79 6.77 13.14
N GLY A 99 -5.41 5.61 13.31
CA GLY A 99 -6.25 5.28 14.46
C GLY A 99 -7.29 6.34 14.75
N SER A 100 -7.28 6.88 15.97
CA SER A 100 -8.23 7.90 16.47
C SER A 100 -8.08 9.29 15.87
N GLY A 101 -7.05 9.50 15.07
CA GLY A 101 -6.79 10.75 14.37
C GLY A 101 -5.36 11.24 14.50
N ILE A 102 -4.78 11.60 13.37
CA ILE A 102 -3.45 12.20 13.24
C ILE A 102 -3.51 13.27 12.14
N MET A 103 -2.72 14.34 12.31
CA MET A 103 -2.37 15.26 11.24
C MET A 103 -0.95 14.95 10.82
N HIS A 104 -0.70 14.76 9.53
CA HIS A 104 0.65 14.53 9.03
C HIS A 104 0.90 15.20 7.68
N GLN A 105 2.15 15.28 7.31
CA GLN A 105 2.58 15.68 5.97
C GLN A 105 3.62 14.71 5.43
N GLU A 106 3.62 14.54 4.11
CA GLU A 106 4.60 13.77 3.36
C GLU A 106 5.17 14.64 2.26
N MET A 107 6.47 14.95 2.36
CA MET A 107 7.14 15.89 1.47
C MET A 107 8.24 15.18 0.68
N PRO A 108 8.02 14.90 -0.61
CA PRO A 108 9.03 14.30 -1.47
C PRO A 108 10.24 15.21 -1.64
N VAL A 109 11.44 14.62 -1.63
CA VAL A 109 12.69 15.30 -1.95
C VAL A 109 13.00 15.11 -3.43
N SER A 110 13.54 16.15 -4.07
CA SER A 110 13.95 16.07 -5.48
C SER A 110 14.96 14.95 -5.70
N SER A 111 14.63 14.03 -6.58
CA SER A 111 15.37 12.79 -6.84
C SER A 111 15.44 12.53 -8.35
N PRO A 112 16.42 11.75 -8.84
CA PRO A 112 16.48 11.38 -10.26
C PRO A 112 15.24 10.65 -10.76
N ARG A 113 14.54 9.93 -9.88
CA ARG A 113 13.23 9.31 -10.12
C ARG A 113 12.51 9.14 -8.78
N MET A 114 11.23 9.50 -8.75
CA MET A 114 10.31 9.13 -7.68
C MET A 114 9.51 7.93 -8.18
N LEU A 115 9.73 6.75 -7.60
CA LEU A 115 8.99 5.52 -7.90
C LEU A 115 8.60 4.83 -6.61
N GLY A 116 7.32 4.68 -6.38
CA GLY A 116 6.80 4.03 -5.19
C GLY A 116 5.30 3.97 -5.16
N VAL A 117 4.77 3.59 -4.03
CA VAL A 117 3.34 3.47 -3.79
C VAL A 117 2.93 4.01 -2.43
N GLN A 118 1.70 4.53 -2.38
CA GLN A 118 0.95 4.82 -1.16
C GLN A 118 -0.21 3.84 -1.06
N ILE A 119 -0.30 3.14 0.06
CA ILE A 119 -1.34 2.15 0.32
C ILE A 119 -2.12 2.55 1.56
N TRP A 120 -3.45 2.43 1.52
CA TRP A 120 -4.28 2.55 2.71
C TRP A 120 -4.90 1.21 3.05
N LEU A 121 -4.78 0.85 4.34
CA LEU A 121 -5.43 -0.31 4.93
C LEU A 121 -6.57 0.14 5.84
N ASN A 122 -7.69 -0.53 5.74
CA ASN A 122 -8.83 -0.28 6.61
C ASN A 122 -8.57 -0.88 8.00
N LEU A 123 -8.66 -0.08 9.05
CA LEU A 123 -8.64 -0.62 10.41
C LEU A 123 -9.97 -1.30 10.74
N PRO A 124 -9.97 -2.46 11.43
CA PRO A 124 -11.19 -3.07 11.93
C PRO A 124 -11.90 -2.12 12.92
N LYS A 125 -13.21 -2.25 13.03
CA LYS A 125 -14.07 -1.39 13.85
C LYS A 125 -13.52 -1.17 15.27
N GLU A 126 -13.07 -2.24 15.90
CA GLU A 126 -12.50 -2.23 17.25
C GLU A 126 -11.19 -1.44 17.37
N SER A 127 -10.47 -1.27 16.27
CA SER A 127 -9.17 -0.59 16.20
C SER A 127 -9.22 0.80 15.58
N LYS A 128 -10.37 1.24 15.03
CA LYS A 128 -10.48 2.55 14.36
C LYS A 128 -10.12 3.73 15.25
N MET A 129 -10.35 3.61 16.55
CA MET A 129 -10.04 4.67 17.52
C MET A 129 -8.80 4.33 18.37
N THR A 130 -7.92 3.44 17.89
CA THR A 130 -6.66 3.11 18.58
C THR A 130 -5.70 4.31 18.59
N HIS A 131 -4.70 4.26 19.47
CA HIS A 131 -3.65 5.28 19.54
C HIS A 131 -2.87 5.33 18.21
N PRO A 132 -2.65 6.51 17.60
CA PRO A 132 -1.83 6.64 16.41
C PRO A 132 -0.38 6.20 16.66
N ILE A 133 0.22 5.57 15.67
CA ILE A 133 1.59 5.07 15.71
C ILE A 133 2.26 5.37 14.38
N TYR A 134 3.51 5.79 14.43
CA TYR A 134 4.37 5.95 13.25
C TYR A 134 5.66 5.17 13.44
N PHE A 135 6.15 4.53 12.40
CA PHE A 135 7.49 3.93 12.37
C PHE A 135 8.05 3.85 10.95
N ASP A 136 9.33 4.11 10.83
CA ASP A 136 10.10 3.86 9.62
C ASP A 136 10.47 2.39 9.54
N ILE A 137 10.36 1.82 8.34
CA ILE A 137 10.84 0.49 8.01
C ILE A 137 12.08 0.70 7.14
N THR A 138 13.22 0.74 7.80
CA THR A 138 14.50 0.98 7.14
C THR A 138 14.92 -0.21 6.30
N LYS A 139 15.84 -0.01 5.39
CA LYS A 139 16.36 -1.04 4.49
C LYS A 139 16.86 -2.28 5.21
N ASP A 140 17.46 -2.12 6.40
CA ASP A 140 17.96 -3.23 7.21
C ASP A 140 16.83 -4.08 7.82
N MET A 141 15.61 -3.55 7.90
CA MET A 141 14.42 -4.24 8.37
C MET A 141 13.67 -4.94 7.23
N ILE A 142 14.07 -4.71 5.97
CA ILE A 142 13.46 -5.30 4.77
C ILE A 142 14.44 -6.32 4.18
N PRO A 143 14.39 -7.58 4.64
CA PRO A 143 15.28 -8.61 4.11
C PRO A 143 15.01 -8.88 2.63
N MET A 144 16.07 -9.20 1.89
CA MET A 144 16.03 -9.52 0.49
C MET A 144 16.43 -10.98 0.27
N VAL A 145 15.57 -11.74 -0.41
CA VAL A 145 15.80 -13.12 -0.82
C VAL A 145 16.20 -13.14 -2.30
N LYS A 146 17.37 -13.67 -2.61
CA LYS A 146 17.81 -13.93 -3.98
C LYS A 146 17.32 -15.30 -4.42
N THR A 147 16.82 -15.39 -5.63
CA THR A 147 16.22 -16.59 -6.23
C THR A 147 16.76 -16.83 -7.64
N ASP A 148 16.37 -17.91 -8.28
CA ASP A 148 16.71 -18.23 -9.67
C ASP A 148 15.90 -17.42 -10.71
N PHE A 149 14.86 -16.73 -10.27
CA PHE A 149 14.05 -15.81 -11.10
C PHE A 149 14.37 -14.34 -10.89
N GLY A 150 15.16 -13.98 -9.88
CA GLY A 150 15.48 -12.60 -9.52
C GLY A 150 15.57 -12.39 -8.01
N GLU A 151 14.82 -11.42 -7.46
CA GLU A 151 14.86 -11.11 -6.03
C GLU A 151 13.48 -10.77 -5.46
N VAL A 152 13.32 -11.01 -4.15
CA VAL A 152 12.12 -10.67 -3.37
C VAL A 152 12.52 -9.87 -2.14
N ARG A 153 11.90 -8.70 -1.92
CA ARG A 153 12.03 -7.92 -0.69
C ARG A 153 10.80 -8.16 0.18
N VAL A 154 11.00 -8.50 1.43
CA VAL A 154 9.93 -8.83 2.38
C VAL A 154 9.68 -7.62 3.27
N ILE A 155 8.74 -6.74 2.88
CA ILE A 155 8.42 -5.52 3.64
C ILE A 155 7.63 -5.91 4.89
N SER A 156 6.56 -6.67 4.73
CA SER A 156 5.78 -7.24 5.83
C SER A 156 5.27 -8.64 5.48
N GLY A 157 4.92 -9.42 6.50
CA GLY A 157 4.51 -10.81 6.32
C GLY A 157 5.70 -11.74 6.12
N LYS A 158 5.56 -12.75 5.27
CA LYS A 158 6.55 -13.81 5.11
C LYS A 158 6.70 -14.27 3.66
N TYR A 159 7.94 -14.53 3.25
CA TYR A 159 8.27 -15.23 2.01
C TYR A 159 9.23 -16.37 2.33
N GLU A 160 8.86 -17.63 2.04
CA GLU A 160 9.58 -18.84 2.43
C GLU A 160 9.92 -18.86 3.95
N ASN A 161 11.19 -18.81 4.31
CA ASN A 161 11.66 -18.77 5.70
C ASN A 161 12.02 -17.36 6.19
N THR A 162 11.80 -16.33 5.34
CA THR A 162 12.17 -14.94 5.64
C THR A 162 10.94 -14.15 6.05
N GLU A 163 11.03 -13.47 7.20
CA GLU A 163 9.96 -12.62 7.73
C GLU A 163 10.34 -11.14 7.61
N GLY A 164 9.40 -10.31 7.17
CA GLY A 164 9.45 -8.86 7.23
C GLY A 164 8.92 -8.33 8.58
N VAL A 165 8.61 -7.02 8.63
CA VAL A 165 8.02 -6.43 9.83
C VAL A 165 6.65 -7.02 10.13
N LYS A 166 6.27 -7.03 11.41
CA LYS A 166 4.95 -7.45 11.88
C LYS A 166 4.13 -6.22 12.25
N PRO A 167 3.14 -5.84 11.42
CA PRO A 167 2.25 -4.74 11.73
C PRO A 167 1.45 -5.02 13.00
N LYS A 168 1.08 -3.95 13.71
CA LYS A 168 0.39 -4.09 15.00
C LYS A 168 -1.10 -4.43 14.83
N ASN A 169 -1.80 -3.75 13.93
CA ASN A 169 -3.25 -3.87 13.83
C ASN A 169 -3.70 -4.72 12.63
N ILE A 170 -3.21 -4.44 11.44
CA ILE A 170 -3.55 -5.19 10.23
C ILE A 170 -2.37 -6.06 9.82
N GLN A 171 -2.56 -7.37 9.87
CA GLN A 171 -1.57 -8.35 9.43
C GLN A 171 -1.65 -8.50 7.90
N ALA A 172 -1.11 -7.52 7.18
CA ALA A 172 -1.03 -7.57 5.74
C ALA A 172 0.37 -8.01 5.28
N THR A 173 0.42 -8.89 4.30
CA THR A 173 1.66 -9.25 3.61
C THR A 173 1.90 -8.27 2.46
N LEU A 174 3.09 -7.70 2.41
CA LEU A 174 3.57 -6.84 1.34
C LEU A 174 4.96 -7.29 0.92
N LEU A 175 5.07 -7.81 -0.30
CA LEU A 175 6.32 -8.28 -0.90
C LEU A 175 6.57 -7.54 -2.21
N ASP A 176 7.84 -7.25 -2.49
CA ASP A 176 8.28 -6.63 -3.74
C ASP A 176 9.11 -7.64 -4.54
N PHE A 177 8.56 -8.10 -5.64
CA PHE A 177 9.14 -9.07 -6.55
C PHE A 177 9.79 -8.37 -7.74
N ASN A 178 11.01 -8.73 -8.04
CA ASN A 178 11.71 -8.33 -9.27
C ASN A 178 12.13 -9.58 -10.05
N LEU A 179 11.42 -9.86 -11.14
CA LEU A 179 11.64 -11.02 -12.00
C LEU A 179 12.44 -10.64 -13.25
N GLU A 180 13.43 -11.43 -13.59
CA GLU A 180 14.12 -11.34 -14.88
C GLU A 180 13.16 -11.67 -16.04
N SER A 181 13.46 -11.13 -17.22
CA SER A 181 12.66 -11.36 -18.42
C SER A 181 12.47 -12.86 -18.72
N GLY A 182 11.23 -13.28 -18.92
CA GLY A 182 10.86 -14.65 -19.24
C GLY A 182 10.90 -15.63 -18.07
N LYS A 183 11.17 -15.16 -16.85
CA LYS A 183 11.09 -15.96 -15.63
C LYS A 183 9.68 -15.95 -15.06
N SER A 184 9.41 -16.91 -14.17
CA SER A 184 8.14 -17.04 -13.46
C SER A 184 8.36 -17.38 -12.01
N VAL A 185 7.34 -17.11 -11.20
CA VAL A 185 7.30 -17.47 -9.78
C VAL A 185 5.93 -18.01 -9.41
N THR A 186 5.90 -19.06 -8.58
CA THR A 186 4.70 -19.56 -7.91
C THR A 186 4.75 -19.13 -6.45
N ILE A 187 3.73 -18.41 -6.00
CA ILE A 187 3.64 -17.83 -4.65
C ILE A 187 2.50 -18.55 -3.90
N PRO A 188 2.80 -19.28 -2.82
CA PRO A 188 1.77 -19.83 -1.94
C PRO A 188 0.95 -18.72 -1.31
N THR A 189 -0.35 -18.97 -1.07
CA THR A 189 -1.28 -18.00 -0.51
C THR A 189 -2.02 -18.57 0.69
N ILE A 190 -2.44 -17.70 1.61
CA ILE A 190 -3.21 -18.08 2.79
C ILE A 190 -4.68 -18.29 2.40
N PRO A 191 -5.32 -19.39 2.80
CA PRO A 191 -6.73 -19.61 2.51
C PRO A 191 -7.63 -18.52 3.10
N ASN A 192 -8.64 -18.09 2.33
CA ASN A 192 -9.64 -17.08 2.72
C ASN A 192 -9.08 -15.65 2.90
N GLU A 193 -7.84 -15.39 2.52
CA GLU A 193 -7.32 -14.04 2.41
C GLU A 193 -7.49 -13.50 0.97
N ASN A 194 -7.70 -12.20 0.85
CA ASN A 194 -7.68 -11.52 -0.43
C ASN A 194 -6.23 -11.39 -0.89
N VAL A 195 -5.99 -11.79 -2.14
CA VAL A 195 -4.68 -11.76 -2.77
C VAL A 195 -4.76 -10.97 -4.07
N PHE A 196 -3.87 -10.01 -4.23
CA PHE A 196 -3.69 -9.33 -5.50
C PHE A 196 -2.22 -8.96 -5.74
N VAL A 197 -1.88 -8.74 -7.00
CA VAL A 197 -0.58 -8.17 -7.39
C VAL A 197 -0.79 -6.83 -8.06
N PHE A 198 0.13 -5.89 -7.83
CA PHE A 198 0.19 -4.62 -8.56
C PHE A 198 1.44 -4.60 -9.43
N LEU A 199 1.25 -4.51 -10.74
CA LEU A 199 2.32 -4.50 -11.74
C LEU A 199 2.90 -3.07 -11.82
N ILE A 200 3.99 -2.83 -11.09
CA ILE A 200 4.54 -1.47 -10.99
C ILE A 200 5.46 -1.13 -12.17
N GLU A 201 6.20 -2.10 -12.71
CA GLU A 201 7.01 -1.98 -13.91
C GLU A 201 6.96 -3.28 -14.72
N GLY A 202 6.61 -3.16 -16.01
CA GLY A 202 6.50 -4.31 -16.90
C GLY A 202 5.14 -4.99 -16.88
N ASP A 203 4.91 -5.81 -17.90
CA ASP A 203 3.67 -6.56 -18.11
C ASP A 203 3.84 -8.00 -17.62
N ALA A 204 2.77 -8.58 -17.08
CA ALA A 204 2.73 -9.95 -16.59
C ALA A 204 1.82 -10.84 -17.45
N VAL A 205 2.15 -12.13 -17.54
CA VAL A 205 1.23 -13.17 -17.99
C VAL A 205 0.75 -13.95 -16.79
N ILE A 206 -0.58 -13.99 -16.57
CA ILE A 206 -1.24 -14.64 -15.44
C ILE A 206 -2.43 -15.45 -15.95
N ASN A 207 -2.54 -16.72 -15.61
CA ASN A 207 -3.56 -17.66 -16.12
C ASN A 207 -3.64 -17.68 -17.67
N GLY A 208 -2.57 -17.35 -18.39
CA GLY A 208 -2.50 -17.32 -19.85
C GLY A 208 -2.85 -15.98 -20.49
N ASP A 209 -3.36 -15.02 -19.73
CA ASP A 209 -3.68 -13.67 -20.21
C ASP A 209 -2.57 -12.68 -19.86
N THR A 210 -2.41 -11.64 -20.68
CA THR A 210 -1.43 -10.55 -20.45
C THR A 210 -2.12 -9.38 -19.75
N TYR A 211 -1.46 -8.88 -18.70
CA TYR A 211 -1.87 -7.70 -17.92
C TYR A 211 -0.80 -6.63 -18.02
N ASP A 212 -1.22 -5.41 -18.31
CA ASP A 212 -0.32 -4.27 -18.50
C ASP A 212 0.20 -3.72 -17.18
N GLU A 213 1.35 -3.05 -17.22
CA GLU A 213 1.87 -2.32 -16.05
C GLU A 213 0.86 -1.27 -15.53
N LYS A 214 0.98 -0.90 -14.26
CA LYS A 214 0.04 -0.04 -13.51
C LYS A 214 -1.37 -0.66 -13.36
N SER A 215 -1.46 -1.99 -13.45
CA SER A 215 -2.69 -2.74 -13.17
C SER A 215 -2.59 -3.54 -11.86
N ALA A 216 -3.69 -3.55 -11.09
CA ALA A 216 -3.88 -4.48 -9.97
C ALA A 216 -4.68 -5.69 -10.45
N VAL A 217 -4.17 -6.89 -10.20
CA VAL A 217 -4.82 -8.16 -10.59
C VAL A 217 -5.21 -8.91 -9.33
N LEU A 218 -6.52 -8.97 -9.06
CA LEU A 218 -7.13 -9.63 -7.90
C LEU A 218 -7.47 -11.08 -8.25
N PHE A 219 -7.16 -12.00 -7.33
CA PHE A 219 -7.42 -13.42 -7.49
C PHE A 219 -8.70 -13.87 -6.77
N LYS A 220 -9.29 -14.97 -7.23
CA LYS A 220 -10.35 -15.68 -6.52
C LYS A 220 -9.81 -16.36 -5.27
N ASN A 221 -10.69 -16.67 -4.32
CA ASN A 221 -10.27 -17.33 -3.06
C ASN A 221 -9.94 -18.80 -3.24
N GLU A 222 -10.49 -19.44 -4.27
CA GLU A 222 -10.24 -20.86 -4.58
C GLU A 222 -8.82 -21.06 -5.10
N GLY A 223 -8.13 -22.04 -4.56
CA GLY A 223 -6.72 -22.33 -4.83
C GLY A 223 -5.83 -21.94 -3.65
N ASP A 224 -4.58 -22.38 -3.70
CA ASP A 224 -3.59 -22.25 -2.64
C ASP A 224 -2.28 -21.55 -3.09
N ALA A 225 -2.20 -21.14 -4.38
CA ALA A 225 -1.07 -20.40 -4.93
C ALA A 225 -1.49 -19.53 -6.12
N ILE A 226 -0.67 -18.54 -6.44
CA ILE A 226 -0.72 -17.79 -7.71
C ILE A 226 0.56 -18.05 -8.50
N GLU A 227 0.49 -17.96 -9.82
CA GLU A 227 1.65 -18.04 -10.70
C GLU A 227 1.74 -16.80 -11.59
N ILE A 228 2.91 -16.16 -11.58
CA ILE A 228 3.17 -14.91 -12.30
C ILE A 228 4.37 -15.12 -13.22
N HIS A 229 4.21 -14.74 -14.48
CA HIS A 229 5.27 -14.82 -15.49
C HIS A 229 5.65 -13.42 -15.97
N ALA A 230 6.94 -13.11 -15.97
CA ALA A 230 7.49 -11.96 -16.69
C ALA A 230 7.44 -12.22 -18.20
N THR A 231 7.09 -11.21 -18.98
CA THR A 231 7.19 -11.34 -20.44
C THR A 231 8.65 -11.52 -20.89
N LYS A 232 8.86 -12.08 -22.07
CA LYS A 232 10.23 -12.23 -22.63
C LYS A 232 10.84 -10.90 -23.07
N LYS A 233 10.05 -9.82 -23.12
CA LYS A 233 10.49 -8.53 -23.67
C LYS A 233 11.25 -7.68 -22.66
N LYS A 234 10.80 -7.68 -21.41
CA LYS A 234 11.40 -6.89 -20.32
C LYS A 234 11.19 -7.56 -18.96
N PRO A 235 12.03 -7.23 -17.96
CA PRO A 235 11.80 -7.66 -16.58
C PRO A 235 10.44 -7.21 -16.08
N LEU A 236 9.97 -7.86 -15.02
CA LEU A 236 8.73 -7.53 -14.34
C LEU A 236 9.02 -7.21 -12.88
N ARG A 237 8.55 -6.05 -12.41
CA ARG A 237 8.48 -5.75 -10.98
C ARG A 237 7.03 -5.60 -10.57
N PHE A 238 6.64 -6.35 -9.54
CA PHE A 238 5.30 -6.27 -9.00
C PHE A 238 5.31 -6.33 -7.48
N LEU A 239 4.33 -5.69 -6.88
CA LEU A 239 4.06 -5.79 -5.46
C LEU A 239 2.98 -6.85 -5.24
N PHE A 240 3.23 -7.78 -4.33
CA PHE A 240 2.27 -8.79 -3.88
C PHE A 240 1.64 -8.33 -2.59
N PHE A 241 0.32 -8.42 -2.54
CA PHE A 241 -0.50 -8.07 -1.39
C PHE A 241 -1.38 -9.24 -0.99
N GLU A 242 -1.41 -9.53 0.29
CA GLU A 242 -2.29 -10.52 0.89
C GLU A 242 -2.78 -10.02 2.23
N GLY A 243 -4.08 -10.18 2.51
CA GLY A 243 -4.65 -9.74 3.77
C GLY A 243 -6.03 -10.32 4.02
N LYS A 244 -6.34 -10.53 5.30
CA LYS A 244 -7.65 -11.01 5.72
C LYS A 244 -8.71 -9.94 5.52
N PRO A 245 -9.77 -10.19 4.74
CA PRO A 245 -10.84 -9.24 4.57
C PRO A 245 -11.59 -9.00 5.89
N LEU A 246 -11.88 -7.74 6.20
CA LEU A 246 -12.62 -7.37 7.41
C LEU A 246 -14.11 -7.64 7.29
N ARG A 247 -14.67 -7.49 6.08
CA ARG A 247 -16.10 -7.65 5.78
C ARG A 247 -16.98 -6.74 6.65
N GLU A 248 -16.49 -5.57 6.94
CA GLU A 248 -17.17 -4.54 7.72
C GLU A 248 -17.72 -3.43 6.82
N PRO A 249 -18.75 -2.70 7.24
CA PRO A 249 -19.20 -1.50 6.53
C PRO A 249 -18.09 -0.46 6.46
N VAL A 250 -18.05 0.28 5.35
CA VAL A 250 -17.08 1.35 5.10
C VAL A 250 -17.82 2.64 4.77
N ALA A 251 -17.69 3.64 5.64
CA ALA A 251 -18.10 5.01 5.41
C ALA A 251 -16.84 5.85 5.14
N TRP A 252 -16.64 6.24 3.87
CA TRP A 252 -15.42 6.90 3.43
C TRP A 252 -15.70 8.34 2.95
N GLY A 253 -15.01 9.32 3.56
CA GLY A 253 -15.05 10.73 3.17
C GLY A 253 -13.67 11.36 3.17
N GLY A 254 -13.14 11.67 1.98
CA GLY A 254 -11.80 12.23 1.84
C GLY A 254 -10.74 11.39 2.57
N PRO A 255 -9.99 11.96 3.54
CA PRO A 255 -8.91 11.26 4.24
C PRO A 255 -9.39 10.42 5.44
N ILE A 256 -10.70 10.32 5.67
CA ILE A 256 -11.33 9.69 6.85
C ILE A 256 -12.10 8.44 6.41
N VAL A 257 -11.90 7.33 7.12
CA VAL A 257 -12.64 6.09 6.87
C VAL A 257 -13.14 5.51 8.20
N MET A 258 -14.46 5.48 8.34
CA MET A 258 -15.17 4.96 9.51
C MET A 258 -16.08 3.79 9.12
N ASN A 259 -16.85 3.23 10.03
CA ASN A 259 -17.80 2.15 9.72
C ASN A 259 -19.21 2.66 9.41
N THR A 260 -19.57 3.85 9.88
CA THR A 260 -20.91 4.44 9.67
C THR A 260 -20.82 5.89 9.23
N ASP A 261 -21.85 6.36 8.52
CA ASP A 261 -21.98 7.79 8.14
C ASP A 261 -22.09 8.71 9.36
N GLU A 262 -22.62 8.21 10.48
CA GLU A 262 -22.67 8.95 11.73
C GLU A 262 -21.27 9.18 12.31
N GLU A 263 -20.46 8.13 12.39
CA GLU A 263 -19.05 8.24 12.83
C GLU A 263 -18.24 9.15 11.91
N LEU A 264 -18.49 9.06 10.60
CA LEU A 264 -17.84 9.92 9.61
C LEU A 264 -18.23 11.39 9.82
N ARG A 265 -19.53 11.70 9.97
CA ARG A 265 -20.06 13.03 10.23
C ARG A 265 -19.49 13.61 11.53
N GLN A 266 -19.50 12.82 12.61
CA GLN A 266 -18.91 13.23 13.88
C GLN A 266 -17.42 13.57 13.74
N THR A 267 -16.68 12.82 12.92
CA THR A 267 -15.25 13.10 12.67
C THR A 267 -15.04 14.45 11.99
N PHE A 268 -15.87 14.82 11.03
CA PHE A 268 -15.78 16.14 10.39
C PHE A 268 -16.18 17.27 11.32
N LEU A 269 -17.17 17.09 12.19
CA LEU A 269 -17.48 18.07 13.25
C LEU A 269 -16.29 18.29 14.19
N GLU A 270 -15.62 17.21 14.60
CA GLU A 270 -14.43 17.33 15.42
C GLU A 270 -13.25 18.05 14.74
N LEU A 271 -13.13 17.93 13.40
CA LEU A 271 -12.15 18.70 12.62
C LEU A 271 -12.51 20.20 12.63
N GLU A 272 -13.76 20.55 12.43
CA GLU A 272 -14.24 21.93 12.45
C GLU A 272 -14.11 22.58 13.84
N GLU A 273 -14.36 21.82 14.90
CA GLU A 273 -14.27 22.27 16.29
C GLU A 273 -12.84 22.25 16.86
N GLY A 274 -11.86 21.73 16.12
CA GLY A 274 -10.48 21.60 16.59
C GLY A 274 -10.28 20.53 17.68
N THR A 275 -11.20 19.58 17.80
CA THR A 275 -11.17 18.49 18.80
C THR A 275 -10.79 17.12 18.20
N PHE A 276 -10.38 17.11 16.93
CA PHE A 276 -10.05 15.92 16.15
C PHE A 276 -8.89 15.10 16.74
N ILE A 277 -7.82 15.77 17.17
CA ILE A 277 -6.63 15.11 17.76
C ILE A 277 -6.96 14.66 19.19
N LYS A 278 -6.89 13.34 19.41
CA LYS A 278 -7.19 12.72 20.72
C LYS A 278 -5.92 12.47 21.55
N HIS A 279 -4.75 12.52 20.94
CA HIS A 279 -3.45 12.26 21.56
C HIS A 279 -2.46 13.35 21.17
N ASN A 280 -1.81 13.92 22.17
CA ASN A 280 -0.79 14.94 21.97
C ASN A 280 0.61 14.31 21.86
N ALA A 281 1.56 15.05 21.29
CA ALA A 281 2.98 14.71 21.35
C ALA A 281 3.38 14.44 22.80
N LYS A 282 4.19 13.41 23.02
CA LYS A 282 4.82 13.22 24.33
C LYS A 282 5.75 14.40 24.56
N ALA A 283 5.55 15.11 25.68
CA ALA A 283 6.40 16.22 26.12
C ALA A 283 7.84 15.76 26.35
#